data_a5ab2ddaf9392c1ef28a32aa860c6633
#
_entry.id   a5ab2ddaf9392c1ef28a32aa860c6633
#
_cell.length_a   1.000
_cell.length_b   1.000
_cell.length_c   1.000
_cell.angle_alpha   90.00
_cell.angle_beta   90.00
_cell.angle_gamma   90.00
#
_symmetry.space_group_name_H-M   'P 1'
#
loop_
_entity.id
_entity.type
_entity.pdbx_description
1 polymer ?
#
loop_
_entity_poly.entity_id
_entity_poly.type
_entity_poly.pdbx_seq_one_letter_code
_entity_poly.pdbx_strand_id
1 'polypeptide(L)'
;MQERGQLIRQTLPSEFRRLDARLRDALEKYSEDLEVGASDGIGRKTEAPWVRICSKVMSPSPTDGYYSVVHFARDGSAVFLTLGCGSTVWSQNGDLVPISDEALARKTDWARQVLIEQFGTLQPFTDVIQLGAKANLPRTFEKATIVAKRFPVDELDETQLANYLVQSVEWLRVIYDAQAAGRDVRQPDADALVLQGLSSPTKAFSRGQGIRISAEDRKLIELRAMDLAREWLEDNGYSVKDTSQTASYDFEATLNGQKIKIEVKGTTSDEADAIFMTRNEVDLHRAEVGQTGLILVSSIRLDNSKGPKLAAGGIVCVDIGWKIEQWDIEPMAYRVTRRRSIS
;
A
#
# COMPACT_ATOMS: atom_id res chain seq x y z
N MET A 1 -14.33 32.27 -12.61
CA MET A 1 -13.18 31.57 -11.94
C MET A 1 -13.32 31.50 -10.42
N GLN A 2 -13.89 32.49 -9.74
CA GLN A 2 -14.20 32.42 -8.30
C GLN A 2 -15.32 31.40 -8.00
N GLU A 3 -16.31 31.31 -8.83
CA GLU A 3 -17.47 30.43 -8.70
C GLU A 3 -17.10 28.93 -8.59
N ARG A 4 -16.27 28.39 -9.52
CA ARG A 4 -15.80 26.99 -9.45
C ARG A 4 -15.07 26.69 -8.13
N GLY A 5 -14.23 27.62 -7.68
CA GLY A 5 -13.51 27.44 -6.40
C GLY A 5 -14.43 27.44 -5.20
N GLN A 6 -15.50 28.24 -5.23
CA GLN A 6 -16.53 28.27 -4.20
C GLN A 6 -17.36 26.97 -4.20
N LEU A 7 -17.78 26.50 -5.37
CA LEU A 7 -18.50 25.24 -5.53
C LEU A 7 -17.70 24.06 -4.98
N ILE A 8 -16.45 23.91 -5.39
CA ILE A 8 -15.60 22.77 -5.01
C ILE A 8 -15.22 22.81 -3.52
N ARG A 9 -14.80 23.99 -3.00
CA ARG A 9 -14.22 24.06 -1.66
C ARG A 9 -15.21 24.35 -0.54
N GLN A 10 -16.42 24.81 -0.86
CA GLN A 10 -17.44 25.18 0.13
C GLN A 10 -18.76 24.46 -0.08
N THR A 11 -19.36 24.59 -1.27
CA THR A 11 -20.71 24.09 -1.53
C THR A 11 -20.75 22.56 -1.48
N LEU A 12 -19.93 21.87 -2.29
CA LEU A 12 -19.91 20.40 -2.34
C LEU A 12 -19.55 19.75 -1.00
N PRO A 13 -18.51 20.20 -0.26
CA PRO A 13 -18.28 19.67 1.10
C PRO A 13 -19.46 19.88 2.04
N SER A 14 -20.21 20.97 1.91
CA SER A 14 -21.40 21.20 2.73
C SER A 14 -22.55 20.26 2.36
N GLU A 15 -22.75 19.97 1.08
CA GLU A 15 -23.72 18.97 0.63
C GLU A 15 -23.36 17.55 1.11
N PHE A 16 -22.07 17.18 1.04
CA PHE A 16 -21.62 15.87 1.53
C PHE A 16 -21.78 15.75 3.06
N ARG A 17 -21.62 16.84 3.81
CA ARG A 17 -21.91 16.85 5.27
C ARG A 17 -23.39 16.64 5.59
N ARG A 18 -24.32 16.85 4.66
CA ARG A 18 -25.72 16.45 4.84
C ARG A 18 -25.90 14.93 4.95
N LEU A 19 -24.93 14.17 4.45
CA LEU A 19 -24.87 12.73 4.59
C LEU A 19 -24.11 12.27 5.85
N ASP A 20 -23.71 13.18 6.76
CA ASP A 20 -22.82 12.92 7.89
C ASP A 20 -23.19 11.66 8.69
N ALA A 21 -24.47 11.52 9.06
CA ALA A 21 -24.93 10.35 9.82
C ALA A 21 -24.68 9.02 9.06
N ARG A 22 -24.99 8.99 7.76
CA ARG A 22 -24.80 7.80 6.91
C ARG A 22 -23.33 7.50 6.69
N LEU A 23 -22.50 8.55 6.53
CA LEU A 23 -21.06 8.41 6.34
C LEU A 23 -20.37 7.93 7.62
N ARG A 24 -20.83 8.39 8.79
CA ARG A 24 -20.34 7.92 10.08
C ARG A 24 -20.72 6.48 10.34
N ASP A 25 -21.97 6.11 10.05
CA ASP A 25 -22.39 4.71 10.13
C ASP A 25 -21.53 3.81 9.25
N ALA A 26 -21.21 4.24 8.02
CA ALA A 26 -20.39 3.50 7.09
C ALA A 26 -18.92 3.34 7.54
N LEU A 27 -18.34 4.36 8.22
CA LEU A 27 -16.98 4.33 8.76
C LEU A 27 -16.86 3.63 10.11
N GLU A 28 -17.98 3.46 10.85
CA GLU A 28 -18.01 2.83 12.18
C GLU A 28 -16.97 3.41 13.16
N LYS A 29 -16.05 2.59 13.66
CA LYS A 29 -15.00 2.97 14.62
C LYS A 29 -14.02 4.05 14.11
N TYR A 30 -13.99 4.32 12.81
CA TYR A 30 -13.16 5.37 12.21
C TYR A 30 -13.93 6.67 11.96
N SER A 31 -15.16 6.80 12.48
CA SER A 31 -16.03 7.94 12.23
C SER A 31 -15.75 9.15 13.12
N GLU A 32 -15.04 8.98 14.24
CA GLU A 32 -14.80 10.08 15.20
C GLU A 32 -14.10 11.28 14.54
N ASP A 33 -13.19 11.02 13.62
CA ASP A 33 -12.39 12.01 12.91
C ASP A 33 -12.72 12.08 11.39
N LEU A 34 -13.96 11.77 11.03
CA LEU A 34 -14.46 11.92 9.67
C LEU A 34 -14.15 13.32 9.12
N GLU A 35 -13.44 13.35 8.00
CA GLU A 35 -13.09 14.58 7.29
C GLU A 35 -13.66 14.59 5.88
N VAL A 36 -14.30 15.72 5.52
CA VAL A 36 -14.65 16.06 4.15
C VAL A 36 -13.73 17.18 3.70
N GLY A 37 -12.75 16.86 2.90
CA GLY A 37 -11.75 17.79 2.36
C GLY A 37 -11.95 18.03 0.88
N ALA A 38 -11.54 19.19 0.38
CA ALA A 38 -11.67 19.51 -1.04
C ALA A 38 -10.50 20.37 -1.56
N SER A 39 -10.19 20.24 -2.84
CA SER A 39 -9.19 21.07 -3.50
C SER A 39 -9.60 21.45 -4.92
N ASP A 40 -9.36 22.69 -5.26
CA ASP A 40 -9.45 23.26 -6.60
C ASP A 40 -8.06 23.63 -7.14
N GLY A 41 -7.01 23.16 -6.44
CA GLY A 41 -5.60 23.44 -6.70
C GLY A 41 -4.98 24.41 -5.70
N ILE A 42 -3.66 24.30 -5.50
CA ILE A 42 -2.84 25.17 -4.65
C ILE A 42 -2.03 26.11 -5.55
N GLY A 43 -2.25 27.42 -5.41
CA GLY A 43 -1.62 28.45 -6.22
C GLY A 43 -2.17 28.52 -7.64
N ARG A 44 -2.18 27.41 -8.39
CA ARG A 44 -2.82 27.29 -9.70
C ARG A 44 -4.04 26.36 -9.60
N LYS A 45 -5.06 26.65 -10.42
CA LYS A 45 -6.24 25.77 -10.50
C LYS A 45 -5.87 24.42 -11.13
N THR A 46 -6.28 23.33 -10.46
CA THR A 46 -6.09 21.98 -11.01
C THR A 46 -7.04 21.71 -12.17
N GLU A 47 -6.63 20.87 -13.11
CA GLU A 47 -7.49 20.36 -14.17
C GLU A 47 -8.49 19.30 -13.67
N ALA A 48 -8.18 18.65 -12.53
CA ALA A 48 -9.03 17.67 -11.87
C ALA A 48 -9.26 18.08 -10.40
N PRO A 49 -10.24 18.94 -10.12
CA PRO A 49 -10.64 19.26 -8.75
C PRO A 49 -11.26 18.02 -8.11
N TRP A 50 -11.25 17.98 -6.77
CA TRP A 50 -11.75 16.82 -6.04
C TRP A 50 -12.34 17.18 -4.68
N VAL A 51 -13.22 16.29 -4.20
CA VAL A 51 -13.72 16.28 -2.82
C VAL A 51 -13.50 14.89 -2.25
N ARG A 52 -12.75 14.77 -1.14
CA ARG A 52 -12.43 13.50 -0.49
C ARG A 52 -13.15 13.34 0.84
N ILE A 53 -13.43 12.10 1.20
CA ILE A 53 -13.99 11.67 2.48
C ILE A 53 -13.08 10.60 3.05
N CYS A 54 -12.66 10.76 4.30
CA CYS A 54 -11.75 9.85 4.98
C CYS A 54 -11.85 9.97 6.51
N SER A 55 -11.26 9.03 7.24
CA SER A 55 -10.80 9.25 8.61
C SER A 55 -9.49 10.04 8.53
N LYS A 56 -9.38 11.10 9.31
CA LYS A 56 -8.19 11.95 9.34
C LYS A 56 -6.98 11.26 9.95
N VAL A 57 -7.20 10.32 10.87
CA VAL A 57 -6.15 9.49 11.45
C VAL A 57 -5.61 8.52 10.41
N MET A 58 -6.49 7.84 9.66
CA MET A 58 -6.10 6.84 8.66
C MET A 58 -5.58 7.46 7.36
N SER A 59 -6.00 8.67 7.04
CA SER A 59 -5.57 9.44 5.85
C SER A 59 -5.35 10.91 6.20
N PRO A 60 -4.22 11.24 6.87
CA PRO A 60 -3.98 12.57 7.42
C PRO A 60 -3.81 13.66 6.37
N SER A 61 -3.49 13.30 5.15
CA SER A 61 -3.35 14.22 4.02
C SER A 61 -3.75 13.58 2.71
N PRO A 62 -3.99 14.36 1.64
CA PRO A 62 -4.25 13.81 0.30
C PRO A 62 -3.10 13.02 -0.30
N THR A 63 -1.90 13.13 0.27
CA THR A 63 -0.72 12.38 -0.15
C THR A 63 -0.52 11.07 0.61
N ASP A 64 -1.35 10.80 1.63
CA ASP A 64 -1.16 9.65 2.51
C ASP A 64 -2.49 8.94 2.80
N GLY A 65 -2.43 7.60 2.89
CA GLY A 65 -3.57 6.74 3.20
C GLY A 65 -4.50 6.48 2.02
N TYR A 66 -5.69 6.00 2.35
CA TYR A 66 -6.78 5.67 1.44
C TYR A 66 -7.98 6.56 1.72
N TYR A 67 -8.79 6.84 0.72
CA TYR A 67 -9.96 7.70 0.84
C TYR A 67 -10.98 7.46 -0.27
N SER A 68 -12.24 7.74 0.03
CA SER A 68 -13.27 7.93 -1.00
C SER A 68 -13.15 9.35 -1.56
N VAL A 69 -13.21 9.52 -2.87
CA VAL A 69 -13.02 10.81 -3.51
C VAL A 69 -13.88 10.96 -4.75
N VAL A 70 -14.45 12.14 -4.91
CA VAL A 70 -15.17 12.56 -6.10
C VAL A 70 -14.25 13.44 -6.94
N HIS A 71 -13.98 13.00 -8.15
CA HIS A 71 -13.25 13.72 -9.19
C HIS A 71 -14.19 14.25 -10.26
N PHE A 72 -13.79 15.32 -10.91
CA PHE A 72 -14.53 15.93 -12.01
C PHE A 72 -13.71 15.86 -13.28
N ALA A 73 -14.30 15.39 -14.37
CA ALA A 73 -13.67 15.41 -15.68
C ALA A 73 -13.30 16.86 -16.06
N ARG A 74 -12.17 17.03 -16.72
CA ARG A 74 -11.65 18.36 -17.12
C ARG A 74 -12.64 19.13 -17.99
N ASP A 75 -13.35 18.45 -18.86
CA ASP A 75 -14.35 19.01 -19.78
C ASP A 75 -15.73 19.18 -19.16
N GLY A 76 -15.92 18.75 -17.90
CA GLY A 76 -17.20 18.81 -17.20
C GLY A 76 -18.21 17.73 -17.63
N SER A 77 -17.82 16.74 -18.45
CA SER A 77 -18.74 15.73 -18.99
C SER A 77 -19.14 14.66 -17.99
N ALA A 78 -18.35 14.43 -16.94
CA ALA A 78 -18.60 13.38 -15.97
C ALA A 78 -18.07 13.69 -14.59
N VAL A 79 -18.70 13.03 -13.62
CA VAL A 79 -18.24 12.91 -12.23
C VAL A 79 -17.79 11.46 -12.03
N PHE A 80 -16.67 11.28 -11.34
CA PHE A 80 -16.13 9.98 -10.98
C PHE A 80 -16.09 9.85 -9.46
N LEU A 81 -16.90 8.95 -8.92
CA LEU A 81 -16.75 8.51 -7.54
C LEU A 81 -15.70 7.41 -7.50
N THR A 82 -14.64 7.57 -6.74
CA THR A 82 -13.53 6.63 -6.68
C THR A 82 -13.16 6.28 -5.22
N LEU A 83 -12.69 5.08 -4.99
CA LEU A 83 -11.76 4.80 -3.92
C LEU A 83 -10.35 4.96 -4.48
N GLY A 84 -9.51 5.68 -3.78
CA GLY A 84 -8.15 5.98 -4.20
C GLY A 84 -7.17 6.02 -3.03
N CYS A 85 -5.89 6.15 -3.37
CA CYS A 85 -4.82 6.29 -2.39
C CYS A 85 -3.96 7.52 -2.67
N GLY A 86 -3.13 7.91 -1.71
CA GLY A 86 -2.13 8.96 -1.90
C GLY A 86 -1.18 8.60 -3.04
N SER A 87 -1.08 9.49 -4.05
CA SER A 87 -0.33 9.28 -5.29
C SER A 87 0.94 10.12 -5.39
N THR A 88 1.21 10.95 -4.39
CA THR A 88 2.32 11.90 -4.40
C THR A 88 3.01 11.96 -3.05
N VAL A 89 4.26 12.39 -3.05
CA VAL A 89 5.05 12.68 -1.86
C VAL A 89 5.66 14.07 -1.96
N TRP A 90 6.00 14.67 -0.82
CA TRP A 90 6.77 15.91 -0.80
C TRP A 90 8.25 15.61 -1.05
N SER A 91 8.82 16.25 -2.07
CA SER A 91 10.26 16.20 -2.32
C SER A 91 11.02 17.03 -1.26
N GLN A 92 12.35 16.85 -1.20
CA GLN A 92 13.21 17.67 -0.34
C GLN A 92 13.14 19.17 -0.65
N ASN A 93 12.80 19.51 -1.89
CA ASN A 93 12.66 20.91 -2.33
C ASN A 93 11.26 21.50 -2.04
N GLY A 94 10.35 20.72 -1.42
CA GLY A 94 9.00 21.18 -1.10
C GLY A 94 8.00 21.07 -2.27
N ASP A 95 8.35 20.34 -3.33
CA ASP A 95 7.45 20.08 -4.45
C ASP A 95 6.69 18.76 -4.25
N LEU A 96 5.45 18.71 -4.73
CA LEU A 96 4.67 17.46 -4.83
C LEU A 96 5.14 16.69 -6.06
N VAL A 97 5.71 15.51 -5.83
CA VAL A 97 6.17 14.61 -6.89
C VAL A 97 5.36 13.30 -6.86
N PRO A 98 5.04 12.72 -8.03
CA PRO A 98 4.41 11.40 -8.10
C PRO A 98 5.27 10.32 -7.45
N ILE A 99 4.64 9.37 -6.76
CA ILE A 99 5.30 8.11 -6.41
C ILE A 99 5.40 7.23 -7.66
N SER A 100 6.25 6.19 -7.65
CA SER A 100 6.44 5.35 -8.84
C SER A 100 5.16 4.62 -9.23
N ASP A 101 5.03 4.30 -10.52
CA ASP A 101 3.88 3.58 -11.05
C ASP A 101 3.75 2.19 -10.39
N GLU A 102 4.87 1.53 -10.10
CA GLU A 102 4.90 0.25 -9.42
C GLU A 102 4.41 0.37 -7.96
N ALA A 103 4.78 1.43 -7.25
CA ALA A 103 4.31 1.67 -5.89
C ALA A 103 2.80 1.97 -5.87
N LEU A 104 2.29 2.72 -6.86
CA LEU A 104 0.85 2.94 -7.03
C LEU A 104 0.10 1.64 -7.32
N ALA A 105 0.60 0.84 -8.28
CA ALA A 105 0.00 -0.43 -8.64
C ALA A 105 -0.10 -1.36 -7.42
N ARG A 106 0.98 -1.51 -6.65
CA ARG A 106 0.94 -2.31 -5.41
C ARG A 106 -0.14 -1.84 -4.43
N LYS A 107 -0.24 -0.54 -4.19
CA LYS A 107 -1.26 0.03 -3.28
C LYS A 107 -2.68 -0.24 -3.77
N THR A 108 -2.94 0.00 -5.05
CA THR A 108 -4.28 -0.18 -5.64
C THR A 108 -4.65 -1.65 -5.75
N ASP A 109 -3.72 -2.52 -6.13
CA ASP A 109 -3.97 -3.96 -6.26
C ASP A 109 -4.22 -4.60 -4.90
N TRP A 110 -3.41 -4.26 -3.88
CA TRP A 110 -3.65 -4.70 -2.51
C TRP A 110 -5.05 -4.30 -2.02
N ALA A 111 -5.41 -3.03 -2.12
CA ALA A 111 -6.70 -2.56 -1.65
C ALA A 111 -7.86 -3.20 -2.42
N ARG A 112 -7.70 -3.40 -3.74
CA ARG A 112 -8.68 -4.11 -4.58
C ARG A 112 -8.83 -5.56 -4.15
N GLN A 113 -7.73 -6.24 -3.86
CA GLN A 113 -7.76 -7.62 -3.37
C GLN A 113 -8.46 -7.73 -2.03
N VAL A 114 -8.21 -6.83 -1.08
CA VAL A 114 -8.91 -6.76 0.21
C VAL A 114 -10.43 -6.65 0.01
N LEU A 115 -10.87 -5.79 -0.93
CA LEU A 115 -12.29 -5.63 -1.24
C LEU A 115 -12.88 -6.87 -1.91
N ILE A 116 -12.17 -7.52 -2.83
CA ILE A 116 -12.61 -8.75 -3.50
C ILE A 116 -12.75 -9.89 -2.50
N GLU A 117 -11.83 -10.03 -1.56
CA GLU A 117 -11.91 -11.03 -0.49
C GLU A 117 -13.16 -10.85 0.38
N GLN A 118 -13.54 -9.60 0.65
CA GLN A 118 -14.71 -9.31 1.49
C GLN A 118 -16.04 -9.41 0.74
N PHE A 119 -16.11 -8.90 -0.51
CA PHE A 119 -17.36 -8.69 -1.23
C PHE A 119 -17.53 -9.61 -2.45
N GLY A 120 -16.50 -10.33 -2.86
CA GLY A 120 -16.48 -11.22 -4.03
C GLY A 120 -16.43 -10.46 -5.35
N THR A 121 -17.37 -9.56 -5.60
CA THR A 121 -17.43 -8.73 -6.81
C THR A 121 -17.52 -7.26 -6.47
N LEU A 122 -16.88 -6.42 -7.27
CA LEU A 122 -16.89 -4.97 -7.12
C LEU A 122 -17.81 -4.27 -8.14
N GLN A 123 -18.60 -5.04 -8.87
CA GLN A 123 -19.60 -4.47 -9.81
C GLN A 123 -20.63 -3.61 -9.06
N PRO A 124 -21.06 -2.47 -9.61
CA PRO A 124 -20.80 -1.97 -10.96
C PRO A 124 -19.61 -0.99 -11.04
N PHE A 125 -18.65 -1.04 -10.11
CA PHE A 125 -17.44 -0.23 -10.16
C PHE A 125 -16.43 -0.85 -11.13
N THR A 126 -15.62 0.03 -11.75
CA THR A 126 -14.46 -0.32 -12.59
C THR A 126 -13.18 0.13 -11.91
N ASP A 127 -12.02 -0.20 -12.44
CA ASP A 127 -10.71 0.22 -11.92
C ASP A 127 -10.07 1.34 -12.75
N VAL A 128 -10.78 1.86 -13.74
CA VAL A 128 -10.28 2.87 -14.67
C VAL A 128 -11.13 4.12 -14.65
N ILE A 129 -10.48 5.29 -14.56
CA ILE A 129 -11.09 6.59 -14.80
C ILE A 129 -10.33 7.35 -15.88
N GLN A 130 -11.01 8.25 -16.56
CA GLN A 130 -10.44 9.14 -17.56
C GLN A 130 -10.86 10.58 -17.24
N LEU A 131 -9.98 11.33 -16.59
CA LEU A 131 -10.23 12.71 -16.21
C LEU A 131 -9.99 13.70 -17.37
N GLY A 132 -9.34 13.24 -18.43
CA GLY A 132 -9.00 14.07 -19.59
C GLY A 132 -7.96 15.15 -19.30
N ALA A 133 -7.27 15.06 -18.18
CA ALA A 133 -6.28 16.02 -17.75
C ALA A 133 -4.98 15.90 -18.57
N LYS A 134 -4.35 17.04 -18.85
CA LYS A 134 -3.06 17.11 -19.55
C LYS A 134 -1.88 17.21 -18.59
N ALA A 135 -2.11 17.78 -17.41
CA ALA A 135 -1.07 17.93 -16.38
C ALA A 135 -0.71 16.58 -15.75
N ASN A 136 0.54 16.41 -15.35
CA ASN A 136 1.05 15.15 -14.78
C ASN A 136 0.35 14.78 -13.47
N LEU A 137 0.17 15.74 -12.55
CA LEU A 137 -0.40 15.46 -11.25
C LEU A 137 -1.83 14.87 -11.30
N PRO A 138 -2.79 15.42 -12.05
CA PRO A 138 -4.09 14.80 -12.23
C PRO A 138 -4.06 13.39 -12.85
N ARG A 139 -3.08 13.10 -13.72
CA ARG A 139 -2.88 11.76 -14.27
C ARG A 139 -2.49 10.72 -13.22
N THR A 140 -1.85 11.14 -12.14
CA THR A 140 -1.54 10.20 -11.04
C THR A 140 -2.80 9.77 -10.30
N PHE A 141 -3.87 10.59 -10.30
CA PHE A 141 -5.15 10.21 -9.68
C PHE A 141 -5.82 9.07 -10.45
N GLU A 142 -5.68 9.04 -11.78
CA GLU A 142 -6.16 7.92 -12.61
C GLU A 142 -5.45 6.62 -12.22
N LYS A 143 -4.14 6.65 -12.03
CA LYS A 143 -3.32 5.50 -11.60
C LYS A 143 -3.54 5.10 -10.14
N ALA A 144 -3.94 6.04 -9.28
CA ALA A 144 -4.20 5.82 -7.86
C ALA A 144 -5.62 5.30 -7.58
N THR A 145 -6.40 5.04 -8.62
CA THR A 145 -7.77 4.55 -8.52
C THR A 145 -7.80 3.05 -8.22
N ILE A 146 -8.43 2.68 -7.11
CA ILE A 146 -8.68 1.30 -6.72
C ILE A 146 -9.93 0.80 -7.45
N VAL A 147 -11.03 1.52 -7.24
CA VAL A 147 -12.31 1.30 -7.94
C VAL A 147 -13.00 2.63 -8.20
N ALA A 148 -13.82 2.70 -9.23
CA ALA A 148 -14.52 3.91 -9.64
C ALA A 148 -15.90 3.63 -10.24
N LYS A 149 -16.80 4.59 -10.04
CA LYS A 149 -18.09 4.66 -10.73
C LYS A 149 -18.17 5.98 -11.48
N ARG A 150 -18.41 5.91 -12.77
CA ARG A 150 -18.63 7.08 -13.64
C ARG A 150 -20.10 7.48 -13.64
N PHE A 151 -20.36 8.79 -13.54
CA PHE A 151 -21.67 9.43 -13.68
C PHE A 151 -21.56 10.47 -14.78
N PRO A 152 -22.20 10.28 -15.95
CA PRO A 152 -22.35 11.34 -16.95
C PRO A 152 -23.14 12.49 -16.34
N VAL A 153 -22.76 13.73 -16.60
CA VAL A 153 -23.41 14.91 -15.97
C VAL A 153 -24.87 15.09 -16.41
N ASP A 154 -25.17 14.74 -17.65
CA ASP A 154 -26.49 14.77 -18.24
C ASP A 154 -27.46 13.66 -17.72
N GLU A 155 -26.89 12.61 -17.10
CA GLU A 155 -27.62 11.49 -16.49
C GLU A 155 -27.45 11.42 -14.97
N LEU A 156 -26.91 12.47 -14.34
CA LEU A 156 -26.55 12.45 -12.93
C LEU A 156 -27.78 12.37 -12.03
N ASP A 157 -27.93 11.27 -11.33
CA ASP A 157 -28.87 11.07 -10.24
C ASP A 157 -28.15 11.28 -8.88
N GLU A 158 -28.51 12.37 -8.20
CA GLU A 158 -27.92 12.72 -6.90
C GLU A 158 -28.19 11.66 -5.82
N THR A 159 -29.36 11.02 -5.83
CA THR A 159 -29.70 9.96 -4.88
C THR A 159 -28.83 8.72 -5.12
N GLN A 160 -28.65 8.35 -6.38
CA GLN A 160 -27.78 7.24 -6.76
C GLN A 160 -26.31 7.54 -6.41
N LEU A 161 -25.82 8.75 -6.70
CA LEU A 161 -24.48 9.18 -6.32
C LEU A 161 -24.29 9.11 -4.81
N ALA A 162 -25.24 9.58 -4.01
CA ALA A 162 -25.18 9.54 -2.55
C ALA A 162 -25.15 8.09 -2.02
N ASN A 163 -25.92 7.17 -2.61
CA ASN A 163 -25.90 5.76 -2.22
C ASN A 163 -24.56 5.10 -2.52
N TYR A 164 -24.00 5.31 -3.71
CA TYR A 164 -22.67 4.78 -4.05
C TYR A 164 -21.55 5.45 -3.24
N LEU A 165 -21.72 6.72 -2.86
CA LEU A 165 -20.76 7.40 -1.98
C LEU A 165 -20.73 6.71 -0.60
N VAL A 166 -21.87 6.43 0.00
CA VAL A 166 -21.94 5.68 1.27
C VAL A 166 -21.31 4.30 1.11
N GLN A 167 -21.66 3.56 0.05
CA GLN A 167 -21.05 2.26 -0.24
C GLN A 167 -19.53 2.35 -0.38
N SER A 168 -19.01 3.37 -1.04
CA SER A 168 -17.54 3.55 -1.18
C SER A 168 -16.86 3.83 0.16
N VAL A 169 -17.57 4.46 1.10
CA VAL A 169 -17.08 4.70 2.46
C VAL A 169 -17.13 3.43 3.31
N GLU A 170 -18.14 2.56 3.13
CA GLU A 170 -18.16 1.21 3.73
C GLU A 170 -16.97 0.38 3.24
N TRP A 171 -16.65 0.44 1.96
CA TRP A 171 -15.49 -0.24 1.38
C TRP A 171 -14.16 0.35 1.90
N LEU A 172 -14.11 1.67 2.09
CA LEU A 172 -12.96 2.34 2.70
C LEU A 172 -12.71 1.83 4.13
N ARG A 173 -13.77 1.62 4.92
CA ARG A 173 -13.68 1.03 6.26
C ARG A 173 -13.02 -0.36 6.22
N VAL A 174 -13.39 -1.21 5.25
CA VAL A 174 -12.79 -2.55 5.11
C VAL A 174 -11.29 -2.45 4.81
N ILE A 175 -10.86 -1.48 3.98
CA ILE A 175 -9.44 -1.21 3.76
C ILE A 175 -8.75 -0.77 5.05
N TYR A 176 -9.36 0.11 5.84
CA TYR A 176 -8.83 0.55 7.13
C TYR A 176 -8.76 -0.60 8.15
N ASP A 177 -9.75 -1.50 8.18
CA ASP A 177 -9.73 -2.70 9.01
C ASP A 177 -8.56 -3.62 8.64
N ALA A 178 -8.29 -3.79 7.35
CA ALA A 178 -7.16 -4.57 6.88
C ALA A 178 -5.81 -3.93 7.26
N GLN A 179 -5.70 -2.59 7.15
CA GLN A 179 -4.51 -1.87 7.60
C GLN A 179 -4.29 -1.99 9.11
N ALA A 180 -5.35 -1.81 9.91
CA ALA A 180 -5.30 -1.93 11.36
C ALA A 180 -4.95 -3.35 11.82
N ALA A 181 -5.30 -4.37 11.03
CA ALA A 181 -4.94 -5.76 11.24
C ALA A 181 -3.50 -6.09 10.77
N GLY A 182 -2.71 -5.11 10.37
CA GLY A 182 -1.34 -5.31 9.87
C GLY A 182 -1.26 -5.95 8.48
N ARG A 183 -2.37 -6.00 7.73
CA ARG A 183 -2.43 -6.46 6.35
C ARG A 183 -2.09 -5.33 5.39
N ASP A 184 -1.07 -4.55 5.69
CA ASP A 184 -0.67 -3.42 4.83
C ASP A 184 0.23 -3.88 3.67
N VAL A 185 0.25 -3.07 2.61
CA VAL A 185 1.18 -3.30 1.49
C VAL A 185 2.60 -3.21 2.00
N ARG A 186 3.39 -4.25 1.80
CA ARG A 186 4.84 -4.18 2.00
C ARG A 186 5.39 -3.04 1.16
N GLN A 187 5.98 -2.06 1.83
CA GLN A 187 6.75 -1.04 1.15
C GLN A 187 8.17 -1.59 0.91
N PRO A 188 8.54 -1.96 -0.33
CA PRO A 188 9.92 -2.32 -0.65
C PRO A 188 10.90 -1.19 -0.30
N ASP A 189 10.38 0.03 -0.20
CA ASP A 189 11.15 1.23 0.11
C ASP A 189 11.57 1.32 1.58
N ALA A 190 10.91 0.65 2.52
CA ALA A 190 11.38 0.59 3.90
C ALA A 190 12.68 -0.22 3.98
N ASP A 191 12.75 -1.36 3.30
CA ASP A 191 13.96 -2.17 3.19
C ASP A 191 15.04 -1.45 2.38
N ALA A 192 14.65 -0.71 1.33
CA ALA A 192 15.56 0.12 0.54
C ALA A 192 16.11 1.31 1.33
N LEU A 193 15.30 1.96 2.16
CA LEU A 193 15.72 3.08 3.02
C LEU A 193 16.61 2.61 4.15
N VAL A 194 16.33 1.45 4.75
CA VAL A 194 17.21 0.83 5.76
C VAL A 194 18.55 0.46 5.15
N LEU A 195 18.57 -0.17 3.98
CA LEU A 195 19.81 -0.51 3.26
C LEU A 195 20.56 0.73 2.76
N GLN A 196 19.88 1.81 2.36
CA GLN A 196 20.52 3.10 2.04
C GLN A 196 21.11 3.77 3.28
N GLY A 197 20.42 3.72 4.42
CA GLY A 197 20.95 4.22 5.72
C GLY A 197 22.19 3.46 6.19
N LEU A 198 22.25 2.16 5.95
CA LEU A 198 23.41 1.32 6.27
C LEU A 198 24.58 1.51 5.29
N SER A 199 24.34 2.05 4.09
CA SER A 199 25.36 2.34 3.07
C SER A 199 26.06 3.69 3.27
N SER A 200 25.65 4.49 4.27
CA SER A 200 26.36 5.73 4.64
C SER A 200 27.59 5.42 5.49
N PRO A 201 28.78 5.97 5.17
CA PRO A 201 30.03 5.58 5.80
C PRO A 201 30.20 6.25 7.17
N THR A 202 29.58 5.72 8.21
CA THR A 202 29.97 5.98 9.59
C THR A 202 30.44 4.71 10.25
N LYS A 203 31.75 4.50 10.13
CA LYS A 203 32.64 3.64 10.93
C LYS A 203 32.13 2.27 11.42
N ALA A 204 32.80 1.26 10.87
CA ALA A 204 33.04 -0.05 11.45
C ALA A 204 32.00 -1.15 11.24
N PHE A 205 31.88 -1.61 9.99
CA PHE A 205 31.85 -3.05 9.77
C PHE A 205 32.87 -3.37 8.69
N SER A 206 33.95 -4.02 9.10
CA SER A 206 35.09 -4.35 8.25
C SER A 206 34.82 -5.56 7.39
N ARG A 207 35.13 -5.41 6.09
CA ARG A 207 35.48 -6.43 5.13
C ARG A 207 34.34 -7.28 4.54
N GLY A 208 33.67 -6.70 3.59
CA GLY A 208 33.00 -7.33 2.47
C GLY A 208 32.61 -6.22 1.50
N GLN A 209 33.11 -6.21 0.29
CA GLN A 209 32.74 -5.22 -0.73
C GLN A 209 31.23 -5.20 -0.87
N GLY A 210 30.58 -4.21 -0.26
CA GLY A 210 29.14 -3.96 -0.39
C GLY A 210 28.82 -3.59 -1.83
N ILE A 211 28.52 -4.59 -2.65
CA ILE A 211 27.94 -4.37 -3.97
C ILE A 211 26.60 -3.69 -3.70
N ARG A 212 26.42 -2.47 -4.21
CA ARG A 212 25.14 -1.79 -4.20
C ARG A 212 24.16 -2.61 -5.04
N ILE A 213 23.34 -3.42 -4.38
CA ILE A 213 22.32 -4.23 -5.03
C ILE A 213 21.25 -3.28 -5.55
N SER A 214 20.98 -3.28 -6.85
CA SER A 214 19.93 -2.45 -7.46
C SER A 214 18.53 -2.90 -7.01
N ALA A 215 17.50 -2.06 -7.20
CA ALA A 215 16.12 -2.46 -6.92
C ALA A 215 15.69 -3.68 -7.76
N GLU A 216 16.16 -3.75 -9.00
CA GLU A 216 15.93 -4.88 -9.90
C GLU A 216 16.59 -6.16 -9.36
N ASP A 217 17.84 -6.08 -8.90
CA ASP A 217 18.55 -7.20 -8.30
C ASP A 217 17.86 -7.73 -7.04
N ARG A 218 17.38 -6.82 -6.17
CA ARG A 218 16.62 -7.19 -4.98
C ARG A 218 15.35 -7.94 -5.34
N LYS A 219 14.64 -7.47 -6.37
CA LYS A 219 13.40 -8.14 -6.82
C LYS A 219 13.70 -9.54 -7.37
N LEU A 220 14.79 -9.73 -8.08
CA LEU A 220 15.20 -11.05 -8.56
C LEU A 220 15.55 -12.00 -7.40
N ILE A 221 16.26 -11.49 -6.38
CA ILE A 221 16.60 -12.26 -5.16
C ILE A 221 15.33 -12.65 -4.40
N GLU A 222 14.43 -11.70 -4.18
CA GLU A 222 13.14 -11.92 -3.52
C GLU A 222 12.31 -13.00 -4.24
N LEU A 223 12.11 -12.84 -5.55
CA LEU A 223 11.35 -13.82 -6.35
C LEU A 223 11.97 -15.21 -6.28
N ARG A 224 13.31 -15.30 -6.38
CA ARG A 224 14.00 -16.59 -6.27
C ARG A 224 13.84 -17.23 -4.90
N ALA A 225 13.90 -16.43 -3.83
CA ALA A 225 13.65 -16.91 -2.47
C ALA A 225 12.22 -17.41 -2.30
N MET A 226 11.24 -16.67 -2.82
CA MET A 226 9.83 -17.06 -2.81
C MET A 226 9.58 -18.37 -3.55
N ASP A 227 10.18 -18.53 -4.73
CA ASP A 227 10.06 -19.77 -5.53
C ASP A 227 10.58 -20.98 -4.75
N LEU A 228 11.80 -20.88 -4.21
CA LEU A 228 12.43 -21.97 -3.44
C LEU A 228 11.67 -22.27 -2.13
N ALA A 229 11.16 -21.25 -1.46
CA ALA A 229 10.37 -21.43 -0.25
C ALA A 229 9.04 -22.14 -0.55
N ARG A 230 8.38 -21.77 -1.66
CA ARG A 230 7.17 -22.45 -2.13
C ARG A 230 7.44 -23.90 -2.48
N GLU A 231 8.47 -24.18 -3.28
CA GLU A 231 8.87 -25.54 -3.64
C GLU A 231 9.10 -26.38 -2.39
N TRP A 232 9.86 -25.85 -1.41
CA TRP A 232 10.11 -26.56 -0.16
C TRP A 232 8.83 -26.88 0.61
N LEU A 233 7.92 -25.90 0.75
CA LEU A 233 6.65 -26.08 1.46
C LEU A 233 5.77 -27.13 0.78
N GLU A 234 5.63 -27.08 -0.54
CA GLU A 234 4.84 -28.03 -1.32
C GLU A 234 5.43 -29.45 -1.25
N ASP A 235 6.75 -29.59 -1.38
CA ASP A 235 7.45 -30.87 -1.25
C ASP A 235 7.31 -31.50 0.16
N ASN A 236 7.09 -30.65 1.19
CA ASN A 236 6.84 -31.10 2.56
C ASN A 236 5.33 -31.21 2.89
N GLY A 237 4.47 -31.21 1.88
CA GLY A 237 3.03 -31.51 1.99
C GLY A 237 2.16 -30.36 2.44
N TYR A 238 2.68 -29.12 2.47
CA TYR A 238 1.87 -27.93 2.76
C TYR A 238 1.06 -27.51 1.53
N SER A 239 -0.18 -27.12 1.74
CA SER A 239 -0.93 -26.32 0.78
C SER A 239 -0.54 -24.86 0.98
N VAL A 240 -0.06 -24.20 -0.07
CA VAL A 240 0.54 -22.85 0.00
C VAL A 240 -0.36 -21.83 -0.67
N LYS A 241 -0.72 -20.78 0.05
CA LYS A 241 -1.38 -19.59 -0.48
C LYS A 241 -0.40 -18.41 -0.40
N ASP A 242 -0.12 -17.78 -1.54
CA ASP A 242 0.68 -16.55 -1.60
C ASP A 242 -0.12 -15.38 -1.02
N THR A 243 0.45 -14.74 0.00
CA THR A 243 -0.13 -13.61 0.71
C THR A 243 0.79 -12.39 0.72
N SER A 244 1.92 -12.47 0.01
CA SER A 244 2.96 -11.44 -0.04
C SER A 244 2.45 -10.05 -0.46
N GLN A 245 1.37 -10.00 -1.23
CA GLN A 245 0.75 -8.75 -1.68
C GLN A 245 -0.34 -8.24 -0.73
N THR A 246 -0.85 -9.07 0.20
CA THR A 246 -2.08 -8.80 0.94
C THR A 246 -1.94 -8.91 2.47
N ALA A 247 -0.81 -9.40 2.97
CA ALA A 247 -0.57 -9.61 4.39
C ALA A 247 0.85 -9.21 4.79
N SER A 248 1.13 -9.17 6.10
CA SER A 248 2.46 -8.91 6.68
C SER A 248 3.32 -10.18 6.77
N TYR A 249 3.05 -11.17 5.91
CA TYR A 249 3.80 -12.41 5.77
C TYR A 249 3.66 -12.92 4.33
N ASP A 250 4.59 -13.76 3.87
CA ASP A 250 4.69 -14.15 2.46
C ASP A 250 3.73 -15.25 2.06
N PHE A 251 3.63 -16.32 2.87
CA PHE A 251 2.76 -17.45 2.60
C PHE A 251 1.87 -17.81 3.78
N GLU A 252 0.61 -18.15 3.51
CA GLU A 252 -0.20 -18.96 4.42
C GLU A 252 -0.02 -20.43 4.00
N ALA A 253 0.70 -21.20 4.82
CA ALA A 253 0.96 -22.62 4.59
C ALA A 253 0.03 -23.45 5.48
N THR A 254 -0.64 -24.45 4.92
CA THR A 254 -1.57 -25.31 5.64
C THR A 254 -1.13 -26.78 5.55
N LEU A 255 -0.93 -27.41 6.71
CA LEU A 255 -0.62 -28.83 6.81
C LEU A 255 -1.56 -29.48 7.83
N ASN A 256 -2.26 -30.57 7.48
CA ASN A 256 -3.20 -31.29 8.34
C ASN A 256 -4.27 -30.37 8.99
N GLY A 257 -4.72 -29.35 8.26
CA GLY A 257 -5.70 -28.37 8.75
C GLY A 257 -5.13 -27.27 9.66
N GLN A 258 -3.86 -27.32 10.01
CA GLN A 258 -3.19 -26.26 10.75
C GLN A 258 -2.58 -25.24 9.79
N LYS A 259 -2.84 -23.97 10.05
CA LYS A 259 -2.32 -22.84 9.28
C LYS A 259 -1.11 -22.23 9.97
N ILE A 260 -0.09 -21.94 9.19
CA ILE A 260 1.16 -21.28 9.61
C ILE A 260 1.42 -20.11 8.68
N LYS A 261 1.79 -18.96 9.23
CA LYS A 261 2.17 -17.77 8.50
C LYS A 261 3.67 -17.76 8.29
N ILE A 262 4.11 -17.82 7.05
CA ILE A 262 5.52 -17.95 6.68
C ILE A 262 6.06 -16.63 6.18
N GLU A 263 7.17 -16.21 6.76
CA GLU A 263 8.02 -15.12 6.29
C GLU A 263 9.18 -15.70 5.49
N VAL A 264 9.50 -15.11 4.34
CA VAL A 264 10.60 -15.53 3.47
C VAL A 264 11.63 -14.40 3.35
N LYS A 265 12.89 -14.71 3.59
CA LYS A 265 13.99 -13.76 3.39
C LYS A 265 15.06 -14.36 2.49
N GLY A 266 15.46 -13.63 1.42
CA GLY A 266 16.49 -14.03 0.47
C GLY A 266 17.75 -13.17 0.58
N THR A 267 18.93 -13.79 0.46
CA THR A 267 20.21 -13.09 0.43
C THR A 267 21.19 -13.71 -0.54
N THR A 268 22.10 -12.88 -1.07
CA THR A 268 23.26 -13.35 -1.84
C THR A 268 24.45 -13.77 -0.94
N SER A 269 24.38 -13.48 0.36
CA SER A 269 25.37 -13.96 1.32
C SER A 269 25.31 -15.47 1.46
N ASP A 270 26.44 -16.10 1.74
CA ASP A 270 26.50 -17.55 2.03
C ASP A 270 26.03 -17.84 3.47
N GLU A 271 26.12 -16.87 4.35
CA GLU A 271 25.63 -16.91 5.72
C GLU A 271 24.56 -15.84 5.90
N ALA A 272 23.43 -16.20 6.50
CA ALA A 272 22.31 -15.33 6.79
C ALA A 272 22.26 -15.00 8.29
N ASP A 273 23.33 -14.39 8.81
CA ASP A 273 23.48 -14.08 10.23
C ASP A 273 22.54 -12.98 10.73
N ALA A 274 22.03 -12.17 9.83
CA ALA A 274 21.08 -11.11 10.12
C ALA A 274 20.07 -10.94 8.98
N ILE A 275 18.84 -10.66 9.34
CA ILE A 275 17.73 -10.38 8.42
C ILE A 275 17.10 -9.03 8.76
N PHE A 276 16.51 -8.40 7.76
CA PHE A 276 15.73 -7.19 7.96
C PHE A 276 14.24 -7.51 7.96
N MET A 277 13.54 -6.96 8.93
CA MET A 277 12.10 -7.09 9.07
C MET A 277 11.46 -5.73 9.24
N THR A 278 10.28 -5.57 8.68
CA THR A 278 9.43 -4.41 8.96
C THR A 278 8.86 -4.51 10.37
N ARG A 279 8.39 -3.39 10.92
CA ARG A 279 7.74 -3.39 12.23
C ARG A 279 6.52 -4.31 12.27
N ASN A 280 5.71 -4.33 11.21
CA ASN A 280 4.51 -5.16 11.14
C ASN A 280 4.85 -6.65 11.15
N GLU A 281 5.93 -7.06 10.46
CA GLU A 281 6.42 -8.43 10.49
C GLU A 281 6.89 -8.80 11.91
N VAL A 282 7.68 -7.93 12.56
CA VAL A 282 8.13 -8.14 13.94
C VAL A 282 6.94 -8.25 14.89
N ASP A 283 5.98 -7.32 14.81
CA ASP A 283 4.80 -7.29 15.67
C ASP A 283 3.92 -8.54 15.46
N LEU A 284 3.78 -9.02 14.21
CA LEU A 284 3.06 -10.26 13.89
C LEU A 284 3.72 -11.48 14.53
N HIS A 285 5.03 -11.64 14.34
CA HIS A 285 5.76 -12.79 14.89
C HIS A 285 5.80 -12.81 16.42
N ARG A 286 5.74 -11.64 17.06
CA ARG A 286 5.59 -11.53 18.52
C ARG A 286 4.18 -11.90 19.02
N ALA A 287 3.16 -11.50 18.27
CA ALA A 287 1.78 -11.73 18.64
C ALA A 287 1.35 -13.21 18.46
N GLU A 288 1.91 -13.90 17.46
CA GLU A 288 1.46 -15.22 17.03
C GLU A 288 2.56 -16.29 17.21
N VAL A 289 3.17 -16.32 18.37
CA VAL A 289 4.24 -17.29 18.72
C VAL A 289 3.80 -18.72 18.47
N GLY A 290 4.59 -19.47 17.68
CA GLY A 290 4.33 -20.87 17.35
C GLY A 290 3.33 -21.10 16.19
N GLN A 291 2.72 -20.02 15.66
CA GLN A 291 1.87 -20.06 14.46
C GLN A 291 2.54 -19.40 13.27
N THR A 292 3.80 -19.04 13.40
CA THR A 292 4.60 -18.42 12.35
C THR A 292 5.83 -19.27 12.04
N GLY A 293 6.39 -19.08 10.86
CA GLY A 293 7.63 -19.71 10.43
C GLY A 293 8.49 -18.72 9.65
N LEU A 294 9.78 -18.98 9.62
CA LEU A 294 10.78 -18.23 8.87
C LEU A 294 11.46 -19.16 7.87
N ILE A 295 11.53 -18.75 6.61
CA ILE A 295 12.31 -19.42 5.58
C ILE A 295 13.39 -18.46 5.11
N LEU A 296 14.66 -18.83 5.33
CA LEU A 296 15.83 -18.11 4.87
C LEU A 296 16.41 -18.79 3.64
N VAL A 297 16.65 -18.02 2.60
CA VAL A 297 17.33 -18.52 1.39
C VAL A 297 18.63 -17.77 1.20
N SER A 298 19.74 -18.40 1.51
CA SER A 298 21.08 -17.88 1.35
C SER A 298 21.72 -18.31 0.01
N SER A 299 22.88 -17.79 -0.31
CA SER A 299 23.67 -18.18 -1.51
C SER A 299 22.95 -18.01 -2.84
N ILE A 300 21.99 -17.08 -2.94
CA ILE A 300 21.39 -16.72 -4.24
C ILE A 300 22.43 -16.01 -5.08
N ARG A 301 22.58 -16.39 -6.35
CA ARG A 301 23.55 -15.81 -7.30
C ARG A 301 22.82 -15.11 -8.43
N LEU A 302 23.27 -13.91 -8.76
CA LEU A 302 22.76 -13.15 -9.91
C LEU A 302 23.67 -13.40 -11.11
N ASP A 303 23.12 -13.97 -12.19
CA ASP A 303 23.84 -14.26 -13.45
C ASP A 303 23.31 -13.37 -14.57
N ASN A 304 24.22 -12.65 -15.22
CA ASN A 304 23.96 -11.81 -16.38
C ASN A 304 24.77 -12.25 -17.63
N SER A 305 25.37 -13.41 -17.58
CA SER A 305 26.32 -13.87 -18.62
C SER A 305 25.66 -14.31 -19.92
N LYS A 306 24.33 -14.63 -19.91
CA LYS A 306 23.67 -15.28 -21.06
C LYS A 306 22.35 -14.56 -21.49
N GLY A 307 22.18 -13.29 -21.17
CA GLY A 307 20.94 -12.55 -21.52
C GLY A 307 20.41 -11.67 -20.38
N PRO A 308 19.08 -11.55 -20.21
CA PRO A 308 18.51 -10.85 -19.07
C PRO A 308 19.03 -11.41 -17.75
N LYS A 309 19.32 -10.53 -16.78
CA LYS A 309 19.80 -10.94 -15.47
C LYS A 309 18.81 -11.88 -14.79
N LEU A 310 19.29 -13.00 -14.28
CA LEU A 310 18.47 -14.01 -13.59
C LEU A 310 19.08 -14.31 -12.22
N ALA A 311 18.22 -14.68 -11.25
CA ALA A 311 18.66 -15.23 -9.99
C ALA A 311 18.66 -16.77 -10.05
N ALA A 312 19.73 -17.37 -9.56
CA ALA A 312 19.95 -18.84 -9.57
C ALA A 312 20.54 -19.29 -8.23
N GLY A 313 20.59 -20.60 -8.02
CA GLY A 313 21.07 -21.18 -6.76
C GLY A 313 20.10 -20.93 -5.61
N GLY A 314 20.65 -20.88 -4.41
CA GLY A 314 19.92 -20.68 -3.15
C GLY A 314 19.94 -21.93 -2.27
N ILE A 315 20.22 -21.74 -0.98
CA ILE A 315 20.19 -22.77 0.06
C ILE A 315 19.07 -22.40 1.01
N VAL A 316 18.08 -23.29 1.14
CA VAL A 316 16.87 -23.06 1.95
C VAL A 316 17.12 -23.55 3.39
N CYS A 317 16.89 -22.67 4.36
CA CYS A 317 16.86 -22.98 5.79
C CYS A 317 15.48 -22.64 6.33
N VAL A 318 14.81 -23.59 7.00
CA VAL A 318 13.40 -23.45 7.43
C VAL A 318 13.30 -23.64 8.93
N ASP A 319 12.60 -22.70 9.59
CA ASP A 319 12.25 -22.76 10.99
C ASP A 319 10.72 -22.60 11.15
N ILE A 320 10.02 -23.72 11.28
CA ILE A 320 8.57 -23.76 11.52
C ILE A 320 8.31 -23.66 13.02
N GLY A 321 7.42 -22.74 13.39
CA GLY A 321 7.19 -22.40 14.80
C GLY A 321 8.24 -21.47 15.38
N TRP A 322 8.89 -20.73 14.50
CA TRP A 322 9.92 -19.73 14.79
C TRP A 322 9.52 -18.78 15.90
N LYS A 323 10.48 -18.50 16.78
CA LYS A 323 10.31 -17.59 17.93
C LYS A 323 11.25 -16.41 17.77
N ILE A 324 10.71 -15.27 17.39
CA ILE A 324 11.47 -14.04 17.16
C ILE A 324 12.24 -13.56 18.41
N GLU A 325 11.76 -13.86 19.63
CA GLU A 325 12.43 -13.50 20.88
C GLU A 325 13.75 -14.26 21.12
N GLN A 326 14.06 -15.26 20.33
CA GLN A 326 15.36 -15.95 20.35
C GLN A 326 16.43 -15.23 19.53
N TRP A 327 16.04 -14.13 18.85
CA TRP A 327 16.93 -13.30 18.03
C TRP A 327 17.12 -11.93 18.68
N ASP A 328 18.32 -11.35 18.52
CA ASP A 328 18.58 -9.97 18.91
C ASP A 328 17.90 -9.02 17.92
N ILE A 329 16.97 -8.19 18.41
CA ILE A 329 16.18 -7.28 17.60
C ILE A 329 16.63 -5.85 17.86
N GLU A 330 17.26 -5.22 16.86
CA GLU A 330 17.67 -3.82 16.89
C GLU A 330 16.79 -2.97 15.96
N PRO A 331 16.11 -1.92 16.45
CA PRO A 331 15.42 -0.97 15.59
C PRO A 331 16.43 -0.18 14.74
N MET A 332 16.40 -0.37 13.40
CA MET A 332 17.33 0.27 12.46
C MET A 332 16.82 1.57 11.86
N ALA A 333 15.52 1.79 11.89
CA ALA A 333 14.88 2.98 11.32
C ALA A 333 13.69 3.44 12.15
N TYR A 334 13.48 4.76 12.20
CA TYR A 334 12.33 5.39 12.83
C TYR A 334 11.66 6.34 11.86
N ARG A 335 10.34 6.24 11.71
CA ARG A 335 9.55 7.28 11.05
C ARG A 335 9.34 8.43 12.03
N VAL A 336 9.98 9.58 11.79
CA VAL A 336 9.82 10.80 12.61
C VAL A 336 8.86 11.74 11.91
N THR A 337 7.73 12.02 12.53
CA THR A 337 6.74 12.98 12.04
C THR A 337 6.66 14.19 12.97
N ARG A 338 6.57 15.37 12.38
CA ARG A 338 6.41 16.62 13.16
C ARG A 338 5.04 16.62 13.84
N ARG A 339 5.00 16.72 15.16
CA ARG A 339 3.75 16.99 15.87
C ARG A 339 3.28 18.39 15.49
N ARG A 340 2.07 18.51 14.93
CA ARG A 340 1.45 19.82 14.76
C ARG A 340 1.04 20.32 16.13
N SER A 341 1.52 21.51 16.53
CA SER A 341 1.02 22.20 17.70
C SER A 341 -0.47 22.42 17.51
N ILE A 342 -1.27 21.98 18.45
CA ILE A 342 -2.68 22.36 18.55
C ILE A 342 -2.65 23.80 19.01
N SER A 343 -2.89 24.74 18.10
CA SER A 343 -3.16 26.15 18.40
C SER A 343 -4.66 26.39 18.39
#